data_c3eb23458673114a2212a03a58a09c89
#
_entry.id   c3eb23458673114a2212a03a58a09c89
#
_cell.length_a   1.000
_cell.length_b   1.000
_cell.length_c   1.000
_cell.angle_alpha   90.00
_cell.angle_beta   90.00
_cell.angle_gamma   90.00
#
_symmetry.space_group_name_H-M   'P 1'
#
loop_
_entity.id
_entity.type
_entity.pdbx_description
1 polymer ?
#
loop_
_entity_poly.entity_id
_entity_poly.type
_entity_poly.pdbx_seq_one_letter_code
_entity_poly.pdbx_strand_id
1 'polypeptide(L)'
;MNSIEEYTEKTFESIKHIDEYGNEYWEARELMPLLEYSKWENFHKVIKRAIIACETSNNRVSDHFPEFRKMVDIGSKTKRETIDYHLSRYACYLIVQNANPRKKSVALGQTYFAVQTRKQEITELEYSRLTEDEKRLYTRILVNNKNKYLFKTAREAGVENFGKFNNYGYKGLYNGETAKQIAKRKNIKENEDILDYMGSEELGANLFRITQTEAKLKKDNIDNEDDACLTHYNVGRTVRKAIEELGGNMPETLPTPEKSIKELEKDELQKIGNN
;
A
#
# COMPACT_ATOMS: atom_id res chain seq x y z
N MET A 1 8.14 18.74 6.04
CA MET A 1 6.77 18.35 6.44
C MET A 1 5.97 19.61 6.62
N ASN A 2 4.86 19.74 5.91
CA ASN A 2 4.02 20.94 6.01
C ASN A 2 3.25 20.91 7.34
N SER A 3 3.15 22.07 8.03
CA SER A 3 2.39 22.23 9.28
C SER A 3 0.94 21.72 9.22
N ILE A 4 0.36 21.61 8.03
CA ILE A 4 -0.98 21.08 7.76
C ILE A 4 -1.04 19.54 7.96
N GLU A 5 -0.04 18.79 7.48
CA GLU A 5 0.05 17.34 7.65
C GLU A 5 0.22 16.97 9.13
N GLU A 6 1.08 17.69 9.83
CA GLU A 6 1.36 17.45 11.25
C GLU A 6 0.16 17.74 12.16
N TYR A 7 -0.63 18.79 11.88
CA TYR A 7 -1.81 19.13 12.68
C TYR A 7 -2.97 18.16 12.45
N THR A 8 -3.20 17.71 11.21
CA THR A 8 -4.35 16.87 10.86
C THR A 8 -4.14 15.42 11.29
N GLU A 9 -2.95 14.84 11.06
CA GLU A 9 -2.65 13.46 11.44
C GLU A 9 -2.55 13.28 12.96
N LYS A 10 -1.80 14.12 13.69
CA LYS A 10 -1.66 13.98 15.15
C LYS A 10 -2.99 14.11 15.89
N THR A 11 -3.88 14.98 15.43
CA THR A 11 -5.14 15.25 16.14
C THR A 11 -6.20 14.19 15.82
N PHE A 12 -6.28 13.74 14.58
CA PHE A 12 -7.23 12.72 14.15
C PHE A 12 -6.86 11.31 14.67
N GLU A 13 -5.59 10.94 14.55
CA GLU A 13 -5.12 9.63 15.03
C GLU A 13 -5.15 9.52 16.57
N SER A 14 -5.11 10.65 17.30
CA SER A 14 -5.15 10.62 18.77
C SER A 14 -6.47 10.18 19.38
N ILE A 15 -7.57 10.24 18.63
CA ILE A 15 -8.91 9.79 19.04
C ILE A 15 -9.36 8.51 18.34
N LYS A 16 -8.42 7.80 17.73
CA LYS A 16 -8.66 6.52 17.09
C LYS A 16 -8.83 5.41 18.13
N HIS A 17 -9.84 4.58 17.93
CA HIS A 17 -10.07 3.36 18.66
C HIS A 17 -9.81 2.13 17.78
N ILE A 18 -9.57 0.99 18.44
CA ILE A 18 -9.42 -0.31 17.76
C ILE A 18 -10.37 -1.29 18.45
N ASP A 19 -11.20 -1.99 17.67
CA ASP A 19 -12.11 -2.99 18.20
C ASP A 19 -11.40 -4.33 18.52
N GLU A 20 -12.14 -5.29 19.08
CA GLU A 20 -11.64 -6.63 19.40
C GLU A 20 -11.16 -7.46 18.20
N TYR A 21 -11.55 -7.05 16.96
CA TYR A 21 -11.16 -7.68 15.70
C TYR A 21 -9.98 -6.97 15.02
N GLY A 22 -9.47 -5.87 15.63
CA GLY A 22 -8.38 -5.06 15.08
C GLY A 22 -8.80 -4.00 14.08
N ASN A 23 -10.12 -3.71 13.91
CA ASN A 23 -10.60 -2.67 13.03
C ASN A 23 -10.51 -1.29 13.70
N GLU A 24 -10.07 -0.30 12.91
CA GLU A 24 -10.01 1.09 13.36
C GLU A 24 -11.39 1.75 13.29
N TYR A 25 -11.75 2.52 14.33
CA TYR A 25 -12.96 3.34 14.32
C TYR A 25 -12.78 4.63 15.13
N TRP A 26 -13.69 5.58 14.92
CA TRP A 26 -13.77 6.88 15.63
C TRP A 26 -15.17 7.07 16.17
N GLU A 27 -15.31 7.59 17.39
CA GLU A 27 -16.60 7.99 17.90
C GLU A 27 -16.97 9.39 17.38
N ALA A 28 -18.18 9.55 16.85
CA ALA A 28 -18.60 10.81 16.24
C ALA A 28 -18.59 11.99 17.23
N ARG A 29 -18.89 11.72 18.52
CA ARG A 29 -18.86 12.76 19.56
C ARG A 29 -17.43 13.20 19.92
N GLU A 30 -16.43 12.36 19.72
CA GLU A 30 -15.03 12.72 19.90
C GLU A 30 -14.49 13.50 18.67
N LEU A 31 -14.96 13.14 17.47
CA LEU A 31 -14.63 13.86 16.23
C LEU A 31 -15.28 15.27 16.20
N MET A 32 -16.45 15.45 16.79
CA MET A 32 -17.20 16.69 16.80
C MET A 32 -16.39 17.92 17.24
N PRO A 33 -15.73 17.94 18.42
CA PRO A 33 -14.95 19.09 18.88
C PRO A 33 -13.69 19.31 18.03
N LEU A 34 -13.06 18.28 17.47
CA LEU A 34 -11.91 18.41 16.58
C LEU A 34 -12.27 19.14 15.28
N LEU A 35 -13.51 18.98 14.80
CA LEU A 35 -14.04 19.74 13.67
C LEU A 35 -14.72 21.05 14.10
N GLU A 36 -14.42 21.53 15.33
CA GLU A 36 -14.90 22.80 15.88
C GLU A 36 -16.44 22.92 15.98
N TYR A 37 -17.15 21.80 16.14
CA TYR A 37 -18.57 21.81 16.41
C TYR A 37 -18.83 21.78 17.92
N SER A 38 -19.66 22.70 18.42
CA SER A 38 -20.04 22.79 19.84
C SER A 38 -21.45 22.20 20.13
N LYS A 39 -22.30 22.04 19.10
CA LYS A 39 -23.65 21.54 19.22
C LYS A 39 -23.83 20.27 18.38
N TRP A 40 -24.30 19.20 19.05
CA TRP A 40 -24.53 17.90 18.41
C TRP A 40 -25.50 18.00 17.23
N GLU A 41 -26.58 18.75 17.35
CA GLU A 41 -27.60 18.89 16.30
C GLU A 41 -27.00 19.42 15.00
N ASN A 42 -26.04 20.32 15.11
CA ASN A 42 -25.34 20.89 13.94
C ASN A 42 -24.37 19.86 13.33
N PHE A 43 -23.64 19.14 14.16
CA PHE A 43 -22.72 18.10 13.71
C PHE A 43 -23.47 16.89 13.14
N HIS A 44 -24.55 16.48 13.76
CA HIS A 44 -25.40 15.40 13.28
C HIS A 44 -26.00 15.69 11.88
N LYS A 45 -26.30 16.94 11.55
CA LYS A 45 -26.70 17.33 10.18
C LYS A 45 -25.57 17.08 9.17
N VAL A 46 -24.31 17.24 9.57
CA VAL A 46 -23.14 16.92 8.72
C VAL A 46 -23.02 15.41 8.55
N ILE A 47 -23.17 14.64 9.62
CA ILE A 47 -23.16 13.17 9.57
C ILE A 47 -24.26 12.67 8.60
N LYS A 48 -25.46 13.20 8.68
CA LYS A 48 -26.56 12.84 7.76
C LYS A 48 -26.22 13.11 6.29
N ARG A 49 -25.56 14.23 5.98
CA ARG A 49 -25.09 14.51 4.60
C ARG A 49 -24.01 13.53 4.16
N ALA A 50 -23.10 13.17 5.05
CA ALA A 50 -22.07 12.18 4.79
C ALA A 50 -22.67 10.77 4.56
N ILE A 51 -23.71 10.40 5.31
CA ILE A 51 -24.46 9.16 5.09
C ILE A 51 -25.13 9.13 3.72
N ILE A 52 -25.79 10.23 3.31
CA ILE A 52 -26.38 10.35 1.97
C ILE A 52 -25.29 10.21 0.88
N ALA A 53 -24.14 10.84 1.06
CA ALA A 53 -23.03 10.72 0.12
C ALA A 53 -22.49 9.27 0.04
N CYS A 54 -22.41 8.58 1.17
CA CYS A 54 -22.00 7.16 1.24
C CYS A 54 -23.01 6.27 0.48
N GLU A 55 -24.28 6.43 0.73
CA GLU A 55 -25.37 5.66 0.09
C GLU A 55 -25.44 5.92 -1.41
N THR A 56 -25.39 7.20 -1.83
CA THR A 56 -25.45 7.59 -3.23
C THR A 56 -24.23 7.07 -4.04
N SER A 57 -23.08 6.88 -3.39
CA SER A 57 -21.89 6.27 -4.00
C SER A 57 -21.85 4.74 -3.92
N ASN A 58 -23.01 4.09 -3.63
CA ASN A 58 -23.17 2.63 -3.53
C ASN A 58 -22.30 1.94 -2.45
N ASN A 59 -21.94 2.66 -1.39
CA ASN A 59 -21.29 2.07 -0.24
C ASN A 59 -22.31 1.71 0.84
N ARG A 60 -22.05 0.63 1.58
CA ARG A 60 -22.94 0.22 2.69
C ARG A 60 -22.80 1.17 3.87
N VAL A 61 -23.88 1.87 4.22
CA VAL A 61 -23.90 2.78 5.38
C VAL A 61 -23.59 2.05 6.69
N SER A 62 -24.11 0.82 6.87
CA SER A 62 -23.86 0.00 8.07
C SER A 62 -22.40 -0.30 8.34
N ASP A 63 -21.55 -0.35 7.29
CA ASP A 63 -20.13 -0.67 7.42
C ASP A 63 -19.30 0.56 7.80
N HIS A 64 -19.89 1.75 7.62
CA HIS A 64 -19.16 3.02 7.78
C HIS A 64 -19.71 3.91 8.89
N PHE A 65 -21.01 3.78 9.23
CA PHE A 65 -21.73 4.62 10.21
C PHE A 65 -22.58 3.78 11.17
N PRO A 66 -22.07 2.67 11.76
CA PRO A 66 -22.86 1.91 12.71
C PRO A 66 -23.25 2.80 13.89
N GLU A 67 -24.58 2.84 14.16
CA GLU A 67 -25.16 3.62 15.24
C GLU A 67 -25.14 2.83 16.54
N PHE A 68 -24.78 3.47 17.64
CA PHE A 68 -24.88 2.91 18.98
C PHE A 68 -25.38 3.93 19.99
N ARG A 69 -25.76 3.45 21.18
CA ARG A 69 -26.24 4.30 22.27
C ARG A 69 -25.17 4.47 23.33
N LYS A 70 -24.89 5.73 23.70
CA LYS A 70 -23.91 6.12 24.69
C LYS A 70 -24.55 6.92 25.81
N MET A 71 -24.17 6.63 27.05
CA MET A 71 -24.57 7.44 28.22
C MET A 71 -23.68 8.68 28.32
N VAL A 72 -24.26 9.87 28.24
CA VAL A 72 -23.56 11.14 28.40
C VAL A 72 -24.03 11.90 29.61
N ASP A 73 -23.11 12.56 30.32
CA ASP A 73 -23.46 13.40 31.47
C ASP A 73 -24.07 14.71 30.97
N ILE A 74 -25.27 15.04 31.50
CA ILE A 74 -26.00 16.27 31.16
C ILE A 74 -25.99 17.30 32.27
N GLY A 75 -25.09 17.16 33.24
CA GLY A 75 -25.01 18.00 34.45
C GLY A 75 -25.78 17.41 35.62
N SER A 76 -25.53 17.93 36.85
CA SER A 76 -26.21 17.54 38.09
C SER A 76 -26.22 16.03 38.39
N LYS A 77 -25.14 15.31 38.01
CA LYS A 77 -25.01 13.84 38.17
C LYS A 77 -26.06 13.01 37.40
N THR A 78 -26.78 13.60 36.46
CA THR A 78 -27.76 12.92 35.64
C THR A 78 -27.11 12.48 34.31
N LYS A 79 -27.29 11.18 33.96
CA LYS A 79 -26.86 10.63 32.68
C LYS A 79 -28.07 10.45 31.76
N ARG A 80 -27.86 10.75 30.48
CA ARG A 80 -28.88 10.54 29.44
C ARG A 80 -28.32 9.64 28.36
N GLU A 81 -29.11 8.69 27.92
CA GLU A 81 -28.82 7.87 26.75
C GLU A 81 -28.95 8.73 25.48
N THR A 82 -27.94 8.70 24.64
CA THR A 82 -27.89 9.47 23.39
C THR A 82 -27.30 8.62 22.28
N ILE A 83 -27.65 8.96 21.03
CA ILE A 83 -27.12 8.32 19.84
C ILE A 83 -25.69 8.83 19.61
N ASP A 84 -24.80 7.89 19.25
CA ASP A 84 -23.46 8.15 18.73
C ASP A 84 -23.17 7.18 17.56
N TYR A 85 -22.05 7.34 16.86
CA TYR A 85 -21.67 6.53 15.70
C TYR A 85 -20.24 6.04 15.86
N HIS A 86 -20.00 4.76 15.55
CA HIS A 86 -18.66 4.26 15.26
C HIS A 86 -18.37 4.54 13.79
N LEU A 87 -17.48 5.46 13.53
CA LEU A 87 -17.16 5.92 12.18
C LEU A 87 -15.95 5.16 11.65
N SER A 88 -16.06 4.59 10.46
CA SER A 88 -14.87 4.14 9.74
C SER A 88 -14.02 5.33 9.31
N ARG A 89 -12.77 5.11 8.92
CA ARG A 89 -11.89 6.15 8.33
C ARG A 89 -12.55 6.83 7.11
N TYR A 90 -13.21 6.06 6.26
CA TYR A 90 -13.95 6.58 5.12
C TYR A 90 -15.12 7.49 5.53
N ALA A 91 -15.88 7.11 6.55
CA ALA A 91 -16.96 7.94 7.12
C ALA A 91 -16.42 9.28 7.63
N CYS A 92 -15.28 9.28 8.33
CA CYS A 92 -14.64 10.51 8.80
C CYS A 92 -14.25 11.42 7.63
N TYR A 93 -13.75 10.86 6.53
CA TYR A 93 -13.42 11.63 5.33
C TYR A 93 -14.66 12.26 4.70
N LEU A 94 -15.76 11.51 4.56
CA LEU A 94 -17.02 12.04 4.08
C LEU A 94 -17.59 13.14 4.99
N ILE A 95 -17.45 13.00 6.30
CA ILE A 95 -17.88 14.04 7.27
C ILE A 95 -17.10 15.33 7.04
N VAL A 96 -15.76 15.28 6.92
CA VAL A 96 -14.93 16.47 6.66
C VAL A 96 -15.30 17.14 5.33
N GLN A 97 -15.53 16.36 4.28
CA GLN A 97 -15.93 16.89 2.97
C GLN A 97 -17.30 17.59 3.00
N ASN A 98 -18.23 17.12 3.85
CA ASN A 98 -19.58 17.68 4.00
C ASN A 98 -19.71 18.71 5.13
N ALA A 99 -18.61 19.00 5.84
CA ALA A 99 -18.59 19.94 6.96
C ALA A 99 -18.46 21.41 6.50
N ASN A 100 -18.66 22.34 7.45
CA ASN A 100 -18.63 23.76 7.14
C ASN A 100 -17.18 24.28 6.94
N PRO A 101 -16.79 24.71 5.73
CA PRO A 101 -15.42 25.15 5.42
C PRO A 101 -15.00 26.47 6.09
N ARG A 102 -15.92 27.19 6.74
CA ARG A 102 -15.59 28.36 7.56
C ARG A 102 -14.86 28.00 8.85
N LYS A 103 -14.88 26.74 9.24
CA LYS A 103 -14.13 26.22 10.39
C LYS A 103 -12.72 25.87 9.93
N LYS A 104 -11.73 26.34 10.68
CA LYS A 104 -10.31 26.21 10.29
C LYS A 104 -9.88 24.75 10.16
N SER A 105 -10.23 23.88 11.10
CA SER A 105 -9.92 22.46 11.06
C SER A 105 -10.54 21.76 9.85
N VAL A 106 -11.79 22.09 9.50
CA VAL A 106 -12.48 21.57 8.32
C VAL A 106 -11.79 22.02 7.03
N ALA A 107 -11.50 23.31 6.91
CA ALA A 107 -10.79 23.85 5.74
C ALA A 107 -9.41 23.21 5.54
N LEU A 108 -8.65 23.00 6.62
CA LEU A 108 -7.37 22.30 6.58
C LEU A 108 -7.52 20.84 6.12
N GLY A 109 -8.52 20.11 6.64
CA GLY A 109 -8.81 18.74 6.21
C GLY A 109 -9.21 18.65 4.73
N GLN A 110 -10.06 19.55 4.25
CA GLN A 110 -10.44 19.61 2.84
C GLN A 110 -9.24 19.94 1.93
N THR A 111 -8.38 20.87 2.35
CA THR A 111 -7.14 21.21 1.65
C THR A 111 -6.19 20.01 1.61
N TYR A 112 -6.05 19.30 2.73
CA TYR A 112 -5.24 18.08 2.79
C TYR A 112 -5.70 17.04 1.73
N PHE A 113 -7.02 16.76 1.66
CA PHE A 113 -7.54 15.81 0.66
C PHE A 113 -7.28 16.28 -0.78
N ALA A 114 -7.49 17.56 -1.08
CA ALA A 114 -7.23 18.10 -2.42
C ALA A 114 -5.74 17.95 -2.80
N VAL A 115 -4.83 18.22 -1.86
CA VAL A 115 -3.38 18.08 -2.08
C VAL A 115 -2.98 16.62 -2.26
N GLN A 116 -3.50 15.69 -1.44
CA GLN A 116 -3.16 14.27 -1.57
C GLN A 116 -3.70 13.66 -2.87
N THR A 117 -4.94 14.00 -3.25
CA THR A 117 -5.49 13.58 -4.55
C THR A 117 -4.62 14.10 -5.70
N ARG A 118 -4.22 15.37 -5.66
CA ARG A 118 -3.37 15.94 -6.71
C ARG A 118 -1.97 15.31 -6.76
N LYS A 119 -1.38 15.00 -5.62
CA LYS A 119 -0.11 14.26 -5.55
C LYS A 119 -0.23 12.89 -6.22
N GLN A 120 -1.30 12.15 -5.96
CA GLN A 120 -1.56 10.85 -6.58
C GLN A 120 -1.73 10.97 -8.09
N GLU A 121 -2.56 11.93 -8.57
CA GLU A 121 -2.75 12.19 -10.00
C GLU A 121 -1.43 12.51 -10.70
N ILE A 122 -0.56 13.33 -10.09
CA ILE A 122 0.75 13.68 -10.64
C ILE A 122 1.64 12.44 -10.72
N THR A 123 1.67 11.62 -9.67
CA THR A 123 2.49 10.39 -9.63
C THR A 123 2.08 9.40 -10.73
N GLU A 124 0.77 9.19 -10.93
CA GLU A 124 0.25 8.33 -12.00
C GLU A 124 0.58 8.88 -13.41
N LEU A 125 0.41 10.19 -13.61
CA LEU A 125 0.78 10.87 -14.86
C LEU A 125 2.28 10.82 -15.14
N GLU A 126 3.10 11.02 -14.12
CA GLU A 126 4.56 10.94 -14.23
C GLU A 126 5.00 9.53 -14.60
N TYR A 127 4.47 8.50 -13.93
CA TYR A 127 4.81 7.12 -14.26
C TYR A 127 4.39 6.74 -15.69
N SER A 128 3.23 7.18 -16.16
CA SER A 128 2.77 6.91 -17.52
C SER A 128 3.64 7.57 -18.61
N ARG A 129 4.32 8.67 -18.28
CA ARG A 129 5.23 9.41 -19.17
C ARG A 129 6.66 8.89 -19.16
N LEU A 130 7.01 8.05 -18.20
CA LEU A 130 8.35 7.47 -18.12
C LEU A 130 8.62 6.61 -19.35
N THR A 131 9.84 6.69 -19.87
CA THR A 131 10.38 5.73 -20.82
C THR A 131 10.51 4.36 -20.18
N GLU A 132 10.68 3.30 -20.98
CA GLU A 132 10.87 1.94 -20.46
C GLU A 132 12.10 1.88 -19.53
N ASP A 133 13.19 2.53 -19.87
CA ASP A 133 14.42 2.55 -19.05
C ASP A 133 14.21 3.27 -17.70
N GLU A 134 13.46 4.37 -17.67
CA GLU A 134 13.09 5.05 -16.43
C GLU A 134 12.16 4.18 -15.56
N LYS A 135 11.19 3.49 -16.16
CA LYS A 135 10.33 2.52 -15.46
C LYS A 135 11.13 1.37 -14.87
N ARG A 136 12.13 0.87 -15.61
CA ARG A 136 13.06 -0.17 -15.14
C ARG A 136 13.85 0.30 -13.93
N LEU A 137 14.46 1.48 -13.99
CA LEU A 137 15.20 2.09 -12.87
C LEU A 137 14.32 2.21 -11.63
N TYR A 138 13.13 2.79 -11.78
CA TYR A 138 12.18 2.96 -10.69
C TYR A 138 11.76 1.62 -10.07
N THR A 139 11.33 0.67 -10.91
CA THR A 139 10.86 -0.65 -10.44
C THR A 139 12.00 -1.45 -9.80
N ARG A 140 13.23 -1.33 -10.31
CA ARG A 140 14.42 -2.01 -9.74
C ARG A 140 14.75 -1.51 -8.33
N ILE A 141 14.58 -0.22 -8.06
CA ILE A 141 14.73 0.35 -6.71
C ILE A 141 13.71 -0.27 -5.76
N LEU A 142 12.44 -0.39 -6.19
CA LEU A 142 11.37 -1.02 -5.39
C LEU A 142 11.70 -2.50 -5.11
N VAL A 143 12.12 -3.25 -6.13
CA VAL A 143 12.53 -4.66 -5.99
C VAL A 143 13.65 -4.80 -4.97
N ASN A 144 14.70 -3.96 -5.03
CA ASN A 144 15.80 -3.99 -4.07
C ASN A 144 15.32 -3.77 -2.63
N ASN A 145 14.46 -2.77 -2.43
CA ASN A 145 13.95 -2.46 -1.11
C ASN A 145 13.08 -3.60 -0.57
N LYS A 146 12.20 -4.17 -1.39
CA LYS A 146 11.33 -5.27 -0.96
C LYS A 146 12.09 -6.57 -0.76
N ASN A 147 13.14 -6.84 -1.52
CA ASN A 147 14.03 -7.98 -1.28
C ASN A 147 14.70 -7.93 0.10
N LYS A 148 15.12 -6.74 0.57
CA LYS A 148 15.67 -6.59 1.93
C LYS A 148 14.67 -7.04 3.01
N TYR A 149 13.40 -6.66 2.86
CA TYR A 149 12.34 -7.08 3.78
C TYR A 149 12.05 -8.57 3.67
N LEU A 150 11.94 -9.10 2.44
CA LEU A 150 11.77 -10.54 2.22
C LEU A 150 12.89 -11.36 2.87
N PHE A 151 14.16 -10.96 2.69
CA PHE A 151 15.30 -11.66 3.27
C PHE A 151 15.32 -11.59 4.80
N LYS A 152 14.92 -10.47 5.38
CA LYS A 152 14.74 -10.36 6.83
C LYS A 152 13.69 -11.36 7.31
N THR A 153 12.52 -11.37 6.71
CA THR A 153 11.41 -12.28 7.05
C THR A 153 11.79 -13.75 6.81
N ALA A 154 12.47 -14.06 5.70
CA ALA A 154 12.96 -15.40 5.41
C ALA A 154 13.98 -15.89 6.45
N ARG A 155 14.87 -15.02 6.94
CA ARG A 155 15.79 -15.34 8.04
C ARG A 155 15.03 -15.63 9.33
N GLU A 156 14.02 -14.83 9.66
CA GLU A 156 13.15 -15.04 10.81
C GLU A 156 12.37 -16.36 10.69
N ALA A 157 12.08 -16.80 9.45
CA ALA A 157 11.49 -18.10 9.12
C ALA A 157 12.51 -19.25 8.99
N GLY A 158 13.72 -19.12 9.51
CA GLY A 158 14.72 -20.20 9.57
C GLY A 158 15.50 -20.44 8.27
N VAL A 159 15.43 -19.55 7.27
CA VAL A 159 16.22 -19.70 6.03
C VAL A 159 17.70 -19.37 6.29
N GLU A 160 18.56 -20.33 6.03
CA GLU A 160 20.02 -20.18 6.07
C GLU A 160 20.62 -20.07 4.66
N ASN A 161 20.10 -20.84 3.70
CA ASN A 161 20.55 -20.84 2.30
C ASN A 161 19.70 -19.93 1.43
N PHE A 162 20.02 -18.63 1.42
CA PHE A 162 19.30 -17.64 0.58
C PHE A 162 19.43 -17.90 -0.92
N GLY A 163 20.49 -18.55 -1.39
CA GLY A 163 20.64 -18.95 -2.79
C GLY A 163 19.61 -20.00 -3.19
N LYS A 164 19.39 -21.02 -2.33
CA LYS A 164 18.35 -22.02 -2.47
C LYS A 164 16.97 -21.34 -2.46
N PHE A 165 16.68 -20.52 -1.45
CA PHE A 165 15.43 -19.82 -1.29
C PHE A 165 15.07 -18.97 -2.52
N ASN A 166 16.00 -18.18 -3.05
CA ASN A 166 15.79 -17.39 -4.27
C ASN A 166 15.52 -18.27 -5.49
N ASN A 167 16.27 -19.37 -5.66
CA ASN A 167 16.07 -20.28 -6.78
C ASN A 167 14.67 -20.92 -6.76
N TYR A 168 14.11 -21.20 -5.58
CA TYR A 168 12.74 -21.70 -5.50
C TYR A 168 11.73 -20.67 -6.00
N GLY A 169 11.88 -19.41 -5.65
CA GLY A 169 11.04 -18.33 -6.17
C GLY A 169 11.15 -18.16 -7.68
N TYR A 170 12.36 -18.22 -8.24
CA TYR A 170 12.55 -18.16 -9.69
C TYR A 170 11.95 -19.38 -10.38
N LYS A 171 12.18 -20.60 -9.89
CA LYS A 171 11.56 -21.81 -10.45
C LYS A 171 10.04 -21.72 -10.50
N GLY A 172 9.42 -21.15 -9.48
CA GLY A 172 7.97 -20.94 -9.47
C GLY A 172 7.50 -20.00 -10.58
N LEU A 173 8.17 -18.85 -10.74
CA LEU A 173 7.77 -17.82 -11.70
C LEU A 173 8.19 -18.13 -13.15
N TYR A 174 9.36 -18.74 -13.37
CA TYR A 174 9.98 -18.97 -14.67
C TYR A 174 9.92 -20.45 -15.10
N ASN A 175 8.81 -21.10 -14.86
CA ASN A 175 8.56 -22.49 -15.34
C ASN A 175 9.69 -23.49 -15.01
N GLY A 176 10.23 -23.42 -13.80
CA GLY A 176 11.27 -24.32 -13.33
C GLY A 176 12.71 -23.83 -13.53
N GLU A 177 12.93 -22.69 -14.20
CA GLU A 177 14.27 -22.13 -14.39
C GLU A 177 14.87 -21.62 -13.07
N THR A 178 16.13 -21.94 -12.85
CA THR A 178 16.97 -21.36 -11.79
C THR A 178 17.56 -20.00 -12.22
N ALA A 179 18.07 -19.23 -11.28
CA ALA A 179 18.78 -17.97 -11.60
C ALA A 179 19.89 -18.14 -12.64
N LYS A 180 20.66 -19.26 -12.57
CA LYS A 180 21.70 -19.60 -13.55
C LYS A 180 21.14 -19.87 -14.94
N GLN A 181 20.00 -20.54 -15.04
CA GLN A 181 19.34 -20.81 -16.33
C GLN A 181 18.77 -19.54 -16.94
N ILE A 182 18.15 -18.67 -16.14
CA ILE A 182 17.69 -17.33 -16.56
C ILE A 182 18.88 -16.51 -17.08
N ALA A 183 20.00 -16.45 -16.32
CA ALA A 183 21.20 -15.75 -16.73
C ALA A 183 21.74 -16.27 -18.08
N LYS A 184 21.78 -17.60 -18.25
CA LYS A 184 22.22 -18.23 -19.52
C LYS A 184 21.29 -17.86 -20.67
N ARG A 185 19.98 -17.92 -20.47
CA ARG A 185 18.97 -17.59 -21.52
C ARG A 185 19.09 -16.12 -21.95
N LYS A 186 19.31 -15.22 -20.97
CA LYS A 186 19.46 -13.78 -21.21
C LYS A 186 20.90 -13.37 -21.62
N ASN A 187 21.83 -14.33 -21.76
CA ASN A 187 23.23 -14.09 -22.07
C ASN A 187 23.94 -13.12 -21.10
N ILE A 188 23.65 -13.25 -19.81
CA ILE A 188 24.19 -12.43 -18.72
C ILE A 188 25.48 -13.04 -18.19
N LYS A 189 26.50 -12.22 -17.90
CA LYS A 189 27.78 -12.66 -17.33
C LYS A 189 27.63 -13.18 -15.90
N GLU A 190 28.49 -14.11 -15.49
CA GLU A 190 28.40 -14.86 -14.23
C GLU A 190 28.32 -13.98 -12.96
N ASN A 191 28.88 -12.78 -12.97
CA ASN A 191 28.96 -11.88 -11.82
C ASN A 191 27.93 -10.74 -11.85
N GLU A 192 26.95 -10.80 -12.74
CA GLU A 192 25.93 -9.77 -12.90
C GLU A 192 24.59 -10.24 -12.33
N ASP A 193 23.82 -9.28 -11.77
CA ASP A 193 22.50 -9.57 -11.22
C ASP A 193 21.48 -9.70 -12.37
N ILE A 194 20.78 -10.82 -12.43
CA ILE A 194 19.77 -11.07 -13.46
C ILE A 194 18.64 -10.04 -13.45
N LEU A 195 18.33 -9.44 -12.30
CA LEU A 195 17.32 -8.40 -12.17
C LEU A 195 17.72 -7.10 -12.89
N ASP A 196 19.01 -6.87 -13.10
CA ASP A 196 19.49 -5.69 -13.83
C ASP A 196 19.25 -5.78 -15.35
N TYR A 197 18.91 -6.98 -15.84
CA TYR A 197 18.63 -7.32 -17.25
C TYR A 197 17.17 -7.67 -17.50
N MET A 198 16.26 -7.20 -16.64
CA MET A 198 14.82 -7.39 -16.78
C MET A 198 14.15 -6.09 -17.22
N GLY A 199 13.12 -6.20 -18.06
CA GLY A 199 12.20 -5.12 -18.40
C GLY A 199 11.30 -4.74 -17.22
N SER A 200 10.60 -3.62 -17.32
CA SER A 200 9.72 -3.12 -16.25
C SER A 200 8.60 -4.10 -15.92
N GLU A 201 8.00 -4.77 -16.93
CA GLU A 201 6.98 -5.80 -16.77
C GLU A 201 7.53 -7.02 -16.01
N GLU A 202 8.70 -7.52 -16.37
CA GLU A 202 9.36 -8.66 -15.73
C GLU A 202 9.76 -8.34 -14.27
N LEU A 203 10.27 -7.12 -14.03
CA LEU A 203 10.55 -6.60 -12.69
C LEU A 203 9.28 -6.48 -11.86
N GLY A 204 8.16 -6.06 -12.46
CA GLY A 204 6.85 -5.99 -11.83
C GLY A 204 6.35 -7.35 -11.34
N ALA A 205 6.47 -8.39 -12.18
CA ALA A 205 6.13 -9.77 -11.80
C ALA A 205 6.99 -10.27 -10.63
N ASN A 206 8.30 -9.97 -10.64
CA ASN A 206 9.21 -10.30 -9.54
C ASN A 206 8.89 -9.52 -8.27
N LEU A 207 8.55 -8.24 -8.37
CA LEU A 207 8.13 -7.41 -7.23
C LEU A 207 6.89 -7.98 -6.54
N PHE A 208 5.91 -8.40 -7.34
CA PHE A 208 4.69 -9.01 -6.82
C PHE A 208 4.99 -10.35 -6.12
N ARG A 209 5.79 -11.22 -6.74
CA ARG A 209 6.25 -12.47 -6.12
C ARG A 209 6.94 -12.22 -4.77
N ILE A 210 7.87 -11.26 -4.71
CA ILE A 210 8.64 -10.92 -3.52
C ILE A 210 7.72 -10.46 -2.39
N THR A 211 6.81 -9.52 -2.67
CA THR A 211 5.90 -8.95 -1.67
C THR A 211 4.90 -9.96 -1.16
N GLN A 212 4.34 -10.81 -2.05
CA GLN A 212 3.39 -11.85 -1.65
C GLN A 212 4.06 -12.98 -0.87
N THR A 213 5.33 -13.31 -1.17
CA THR A 213 6.10 -14.29 -0.39
C THR A 213 6.33 -13.77 1.02
N GLU A 214 6.79 -12.52 1.17
CA GLU A 214 6.99 -11.91 2.48
C GLU A 214 5.70 -11.94 3.33
N ALA A 215 4.58 -11.51 2.75
CA ALA A 215 3.29 -11.50 3.42
C ALA A 215 2.85 -12.91 3.85
N LYS A 216 3.05 -13.91 2.96
CA LYS A 216 2.65 -15.29 3.23
C LYS A 216 3.51 -15.97 4.30
N LEU A 217 4.84 -15.75 4.30
CA LEU A 217 5.73 -16.27 5.33
C LEU A 217 5.29 -15.80 6.73
N LYS A 218 4.92 -14.50 6.85
CA LYS A 218 4.41 -13.94 8.11
C LYS A 218 3.04 -14.48 8.49
N LYS A 219 2.10 -14.51 7.54
CA LYS A 219 0.72 -14.93 7.78
C LYS A 219 0.62 -16.39 8.23
N ASP A 220 1.38 -17.27 7.60
CA ASP A 220 1.34 -18.71 7.85
C ASP A 220 2.31 -19.12 8.97
N ASN A 221 3.03 -18.17 9.62
CA ASN A 221 4.00 -18.39 10.67
C ASN A 221 5.03 -19.46 10.31
N ILE A 222 5.60 -19.39 9.10
CA ILE A 222 6.60 -20.35 8.63
C ILE A 222 7.87 -20.19 9.46
N ASP A 223 8.43 -21.31 9.94
CA ASP A 223 9.55 -21.37 10.88
C ASP A 223 10.71 -22.31 10.47
N ASN A 224 10.68 -22.81 9.22
CA ASN A 224 11.75 -23.64 8.70
C ASN A 224 12.05 -23.36 7.22
N GLU A 225 13.30 -23.65 6.80
CA GLU A 225 13.80 -23.33 5.46
C GLU A 225 13.05 -24.05 4.34
N ASP A 226 12.68 -25.32 4.51
CA ASP A 226 12.05 -26.08 3.44
C ASP A 226 10.64 -25.59 3.13
N ASP A 227 9.85 -25.28 4.18
CA ASP A 227 8.52 -24.69 4.00
C ASP A 227 8.61 -23.24 3.48
N ALA A 228 9.62 -22.48 3.90
CA ALA A 228 9.86 -21.14 3.35
C ALA A 228 10.19 -21.21 1.85
N CYS A 229 11.05 -22.13 1.43
CA CYS A 229 11.39 -22.37 0.03
C CYS A 229 10.16 -22.81 -0.78
N LEU A 230 9.37 -23.76 -0.24
CA LEU A 230 8.16 -24.23 -0.89
C LEU A 230 7.10 -23.12 -1.02
N THR A 231 6.96 -22.30 0.00
CA THR A 231 6.09 -21.11 -0.01
C THR A 231 6.51 -20.15 -1.12
N HIS A 232 7.80 -19.84 -1.23
CA HIS A 232 8.33 -18.96 -2.28
C HIS A 232 8.08 -19.52 -3.69
N TYR A 233 8.26 -20.82 -3.87
CA TYR A 233 7.94 -21.53 -5.13
C TYR A 233 6.45 -21.42 -5.46
N ASN A 234 5.56 -21.74 -4.51
CA ASN A 234 4.12 -21.74 -4.71
C ASN A 234 3.59 -20.33 -5.03
N VAL A 235 4.10 -19.29 -4.35
CA VAL A 235 3.77 -17.90 -4.67
C VAL A 235 4.22 -17.58 -6.10
N GLY A 236 5.43 -17.96 -6.50
CA GLY A 236 5.92 -17.77 -7.87
C GLY A 236 5.01 -18.42 -8.91
N ARG A 237 4.60 -19.67 -8.67
CA ARG A 237 3.63 -20.38 -9.53
C ARG A 237 2.28 -19.70 -9.62
N THR A 238 1.79 -19.16 -8.50
CA THR A 238 0.50 -18.47 -8.48
C THR A 238 0.57 -17.17 -9.28
N VAL A 239 1.65 -16.40 -9.15
CA VAL A 239 1.88 -15.20 -9.95
C VAL A 239 1.94 -15.55 -11.45
N ARG A 240 2.70 -16.60 -11.80
CA ARG A 240 2.76 -17.09 -13.18
C ARG A 240 1.39 -17.44 -13.74
N LYS A 241 0.60 -18.21 -12.97
CA LYS A 241 -0.74 -18.61 -13.36
C LYS A 241 -1.67 -17.39 -13.58
N ALA A 242 -1.59 -16.39 -12.73
CA ALA A 242 -2.34 -15.16 -12.90
C ALA A 242 -1.97 -14.42 -14.19
N ILE A 243 -0.67 -14.34 -14.54
CA ILE A 243 -0.21 -13.74 -15.81
C ILE A 243 -0.81 -14.51 -17.00
N GLU A 244 -0.78 -15.84 -16.95
CA GLU A 244 -1.33 -16.71 -18.01
C GLU A 244 -2.85 -16.51 -18.17
N GLU A 245 -3.60 -16.50 -17.07
CA GLU A 245 -5.06 -16.31 -17.07
C GLU A 245 -5.48 -14.93 -17.59
N LEU A 246 -4.64 -13.90 -17.37
CA LEU A 246 -4.82 -12.54 -17.89
C LEU A 246 -4.38 -12.41 -19.38
N GLY A 247 -3.81 -13.44 -19.98
CA GLY A 247 -3.28 -13.40 -21.35
C GLY A 247 -1.99 -12.57 -21.49
N GLY A 248 -1.27 -12.35 -20.38
CA GLY A 248 0.01 -11.62 -20.35
C GLY A 248 1.18 -12.44 -20.89
N ASN A 249 2.30 -11.75 -21.16
CA ASN A 249 3.52 -12.41 -21.62
C ASN A 249 4.19 -13.18 -20.47
N MET A 250 4.60 -14.41 -20.75
CA MET A 250 5.32 -15.20 -19.76
C MET A 250 6.72 -14.61 -19.48
N PRO A 251 7.18 -14.55 -18.22
CA PRO A 251 8.44 -13.93 -17.87
C PRO A 251 9.65 -14.39 -18.68
N GLU A 252 9.68 -15.67 -19.03
CA GLU A 252 10.75 -16.25 -19.85
C GLU A 252 10.72 -15.86 -21.32
N THR A 253 9.61 -15.34 -21.83
CA THR A 253 9.47 -14.87 -23.23
C THR A 253 9.73 -13.38 -23.40
N LEU A 254 9.81 -12.65 -22.29
CA LEU A 254 10.06 -11.22 -22.33
C LEU A 254 11.48 -10.89 -22.82
N PRO A 255 11.63 -9.82 -23.62
CA PRO A 255 12.93 -9.45 -24.19
C PRO A 255 13.95 -9.07 -23.10
N THR A 256 15.22 -9.34 -23.41
CA THR A 256 16.32 -8.81 -22.57
C THR A 256 16.63 -7.39 -23.02
N PRO A 257 16.61 -6.39 -22.14
CA PRO A 257 16.99 -5.02 -22.47
C PRO A 257 18.46 -4.92 -22.92
N GLU A 258 18.74 -3.99 -23.82
CA GLU A 258 20.11 -3.79 -24.37
C GLU A 258 21.09 -3.30 -23.31
N LYS A 259 20.64 -2.41 -22.39
CA LYS A 259 21.45 -1.87 -21.30
C LYS A 259 21.05 -2.48 -19.97
N SER A 260 22.02 -2.79 -19.14
CA SER A 260 21.78 -3.14 -17.73
C SER A 260 21.37 -1.92 -16.92
N ILE A 261 20.73 -2.16 -15.75
CA ILE A 261 20.40 -1.07 -14.81
C ILE A 261 21.64 -0.28 -14.40
N LYS A 262 22.80 -0.94 -14.19
CA LYS A 262 24.07 -0.26 -13.83
C LYS A 262 24.56 0.68 -14.91
N GLU A 263 24.38 0.32 -16.17
CA GLU A 263 24.71 1.19 -17.30
C GLU A 263 23.78 2.39 -17.37
N LEU A 264 22.46 2.19 -17.15
CA LEU A 264 21.50 3.27 -17.08
C LEU A 264 21.79 4.24 -15.93
N GLU A 265 22.09 3.73 -14.73
CA GLU A 265 22.48 4.56 -13.57
C GLU A 265 23.72 5.40 -13.86
N LYS A 266 24.70 4.82 -14.56
CA LYS A 266 25.92 5.54 -14.98
C LYS A 266 25.62 6.64 -15.99
N ASP A 267 24.75 6.36 -16.96
CA ASP A 267 24.34 7.34 -17.97
C ASP A 267 23.60 8.52 -17.32
N GLU A 268 22.73 8.26 -16.35
CA GLU A 268 22.01 9.30 -15.60
C GLU A 268 22.97 10.17 -14.76
N LEU A 269 23.93 9.56 -14.07
CA LEU A 269 24.94 10.30 -13.30
C LEU A 269 25.80 11.20 -14.21
N GLN A 270 26.14 10.76 -15.42
CA GLN A 270 26.87 11.58 -16.39
C GLN A 270 26.07 12.77 -16.90
N LYS A 271 24.76 12.62 -17.11
CA LYS A 271 23.87 13.73 -17.47
C LYS A 271 23.80 14.81 -16.38
N ILE A 272 23.73 14.39 -15.10
CA ILE A 272 23.68 15.31 -13.95
C ILE A 272 25.02 16.05 -13.77
N GLY A 273 26.15 15.39 -14.03
CA GLY A 273 27.50 16.00 -13.89
C GLY A 273 27.89 16.96 -15.00
N ASN A 274 27.14 16.97 -16.11
CA ASN A 274 27.41 17.83 -17.29
C ASN A 274 26.45 19.05 -17.37
N ASN A 275 25.55 19.21 -16.40
CA ASN A 275 24.69 20.38 -16.19
C ASN A 275 25.17 21.20 -14.99
#